data_e0e41e87d07e17546f007f24140a9e36
#
_entry.id   e0e41e87d07e17546f007f24140a9e36
#
_cell.length_a   1.000
_cell.length_b   1.000
_cell.length_c   1.000
_cell.angle_alpha   90.00
_cell.angle_beta   90.00
_cell.angle_gamma   90.00
#
_symmetry.space_group_name_H-M   'P 1'
#
loop_
_entity.id
_entity.type
_entity.pdbx_description
1 polymer ?
#
loop_
_entity_poly.entity_id
_entity_poly.type
_entity_poly.pdbx_seq_one_letter_code
_entity_poly.pdbx_strand_id
1 'polypeptide(L)'
;MSRIGTKPVPVPGNVKVAVDTGSCTIKVEGPKGKLEFVHHADVSVNYAEADNQVVCSIPEDRRDQGRDKALWGTTRARIACMVQGVVDGYEKKLQVIGVGWNAQAQGKTLRLNVGYCHPVDLQAPDGVEFKVDGEFVSISGPDKEQVGQFAAVVRSKRPPEPYKGKGIRYVDEFVIRKVGKSMG
;
A
#
# COMPACT_ATOMS: atom_id res chain seq x y z
N MET A 1 -21.41 1.65 17.55
CA MET A 1 -21.31 2.28 16.20
C MET A 1 -19.86 2.48 15.77
N SER A 2 -19.54 2.33 14.47
CA SER A 2 -18.20 2.63 13.92
C SER A 2 -18.16 4.07 13.40
N ARG A 3 -17.34 4.94 14.01
CA ARG A 3 -17.17 6.34 13.57
C ARG A 3 -16.57 6.45 12.15
N ILE A 4 -15.82 5.45 11.73
CA ILE A 4 -15.21 5.40 10.39
C ILE A 4 -16.23 4.84 9.38
N GLY A 5 -16.89 3.74 9.70
CA GLY A 5 -17.84 3.07 8.80
C GLY A 5 -19.03 3.95 8.39
N THR A 6 -19.49 4.81 9.30
CA THR A 6 -20.64 5.69 9.05
C THR A 6 -20.34 6.82 8.05
N LYS A 7 -19.05 7.21 7.90
CA LYS A 7 -18.71 8.32 7.01
C LYS A 7 -18.75 7.86 5.54
N PRO A 8 -19.51 8.51 4.65
CA PRO A 8 -19.50 8.20 3.24
C PRO A 8 -18.10 8.43 2.64
N VAL A 9 -17.82 7.76 1.53
CA VAL A 9 -16.59 7.96 0.75
C VAL A 9 -16.92 8.82 -0.46
N PRO A 10 -16.41 10.05 -0.56
CA PRO A 10 -16.61 10.89 -1.72
C PRO A 10 -15.86 10.29 -2.92
N VAL A 11 -16.52 10.29 -4.08
CA VAL A 11 -15.95 9.81 -5.34
C VAL A 11 -15.75 11.03 -6.26
N PRO A 12 -14.51 11.38 -6.62
CA PRO A 12 -14.24 12.45 -7.57
C PRO A 12 -14.83 12.12 -8.95
N GLY A 13 -15.22 13.13 -9.72
CA GLY A 13 -15.86 12.97 -11.02
C GLY A 13 -15.00 12.28 -12.10
N ASN A 14 -13.70 12.14 -11.89
CA ASN A 14 -12.76 11.42 -12.75
C ASN A 14 -12.63 9.92 -12.40
N VAL A 15 -13.39 9.43 -11.43
CA VAL A 15 -13.39 8.04 -10.99
C VAL A 15 -14.75 7.40 -11.27
N LYS A 16 -14.73 6.20 -11.86
CA LYS A 16 -15.92 5.38 -12.07
C LYS A 16 -15.94 4.27 -11.03
N VAL A 17 -17.07 4.14 -10.35
CA VAL A 17 -17.30 3.09 -9.36
C VAL A 17 -18.45 2.20 -9.84
N ALA A 18 -18.20 0.90 -9.92
CA ALA A 18 -19.22 -0.10 -10.16
C ALA A 18 -19.32 -1.02 -8.95
N VAL A 19 -20.51 -1.18 -8.43
CA VAL A 19 -20.80 -2.06 -7.28
C VAL A 19 -21.66 -3.22 -7.76
N ASP A 20 -21.16 -4.42 -7.64
CA ASP A 20 -21.90 -5.65 -7.89
C ASP A 20 -22.32 -6.26 -6.54
N THR A 21 -23.58 -6.12 -6.22
CA THR A 21 -24.16 -6.64 -4.97
C THR A 21 -24.26 -8.17 -4.96
N GLY A 22 -24.36 -8.81 -6.12
CA GLY A 22 -24.47 -10.27 -6.23
C GLY A 22 -23.15 -10.98 -5.90
N SER A 23 -22.03 -10.45 -6.39
CA SER A 23 -20.68 -10.97 -6.12
C SER A 23 -19.97 -10.28 -4.97
N CYS A 24 -20.59 -9.31 -4.30
CA CYS A 24 -19.99 -8.48 -3.24
C CYS A 24 -18.69 -7.80 -3.72
N THR A 25 -18.65 -7.40 -4.99
CA THR A 25 -17.43 -6.88 -5.63
C THR A 25 -17.59 -5.41 -5.96
N ILE A 26 -16.55 -4.64 -5.65
CA ILE A 26 -16.44 -3.22 -6.00
C ILE A 26 -15.29 -3.05 -6.97
N LYS A 27 -15.56 -2.42 -8.10
CA LYS A 27 -14.58 -2.03 -9.11
C LYS A 27 -14.47 -0.52 -9.12
N VAL A 28 -13.23 -0.05 -9.02
CA VAL A 28 -12.92 1.39 -9.03
C VAL A 28 -11.95 1.64 -10.19
N GLU A 29 -12.35 2.48 -11.13
CA GLU A 29 -11.55 2.85 -12.28
C GLU A 29 -11.22 4.34 -12.24
N GLY A 30 -9.96 4.69 -12.44
CA GLY A 30 -9.50 6.07 -12.45
C GLY A 30 -8.29 6.27 -13.36
N PRO A 31 -7.72 7.49 -13.37
CA PRO A 31 -6.63 7.86 -14.29
C PRO A 31 -5.36 7.02 -14.09
N LYS A 32 -5.08 6.52 -12.88
CA LYS A 32 -3.86 5.73 -12.59
C LYS A 32 -4.05 4.22 -12.64
N GLY A 33 -5.27 3.74 -12.85
CA GLY A 33 -5.51 2.32 -12.99
C GLY A 33 -6.89 1.88 -12.58
N LYS A 34 -7.04 0.56 -12.48
CA LYS A 34 -8.27 -0.12 -12.10
C LYS A 34 -7.98 -1.02 -10.91
N LEU A 35 -8.84 -0.97 -9.91
CA LEU A 35 -8.76 -1.80 -8.72
C LEU A 35 -10.08 -2.54 -8.52
N GLU A 36 -9.97 -3.76 -8.03
CA GLU A 36 -11.12 -4.60 -7.70
C GLU A 36 -10.98 -5.12 -6.28
N PHE A 37 -12.09 -5.10 -5.54
CA PHE A 37 -12.12 -5.58 -4.16
C PHE A 37 -13.41 -6.34 -3.88
N VAL A 38 -13.27 -7.55 -3.34
CA VAL A 38 -14.38 -8.35 -2.84
C VAL A 38 -14.54 -8.09 -1.36
N HIS A 39 -15.70 -7.52 -0.96
CA HIS A 39 -16.01 -7.26 0.44
C HIS A 39 -16.80 -8.40 1.06
N HIS A 40 -16.87 -8.44 2.39
CA HIS A 40 -17.63 -9.43 3.12
C HIS A 40 -19.13 -9.25 2.89
N ALA A 41 -19.87 -10.35 2.77
CA ALA A 41 -21.32 -10.33 2.51
C ALA A 41 -22.14 -9.64 3.60
N ASP A 42 -21.64 -9.58 4.85
CA ASP A 42 -22.30 -8.90 5.97
C ASP A 42 -22.29 -7.36 5.85
N VAL A 43 -21.51 -6.81 4.92
CA VAL A 43 -21.42 -5.37 4.68
C VAL A 43 -22.11 -5.05 3.36
N SER A 44 -23.14 -4.25 3.41
CA SER A 44 -23.81 -3.74 2.20
C SER A 44 -23.11 -2.46 1.74
N VAL A 45 -22.79 -2.40 0.45
CA VAL A 45 -22.16 -1.23 -0.17
C VAL A 45 -23.07 -0.72 -1.27
N ASN A 46 -23.40 0.57 -1.21
CA ASN A 46 -24.25 1.25 -2.17
C ASN A 46 -23.51 2.48 -2.73
N TYR A 47 -23.63 2.70 -4.02
CA TYR A 47 -23.14 3.91 -4.66
C TYR A 47 -24.34 4.86 -4.89
N ALA A 48 -24.31 6.02 -4.23
CA ALA A 48 -25.28 7.09 -4.40
C ALA A 48 -24.83 8.01 -5.53
N GLU A 49 -25.37 7.83 -6.73
CA GLU A 49 -25.00 8.61 -7.92
C GLU A 49 -25.32 10.10 -7.78
N ALA A 50 -26.42 10.44 -7.08
CA ALA A 50 -26.83 11.83 -6.87
C ALA A 50 -25.78 12.64 -6.10
N ASP A 51 -25.15 12.02 -5.10
CA ASP A 51 -24.17 12.68 -4.22
C ASP A 51 -22.72 12.33 -4.60
N ASN A 52 -22.52 11.45 -5.59
CA ASN A 52 -21.20 10.87 -5.92
C ASN A 52 -20.46 10.31 -4.70
N GLN A 53 -21.15 9.48 -3.92
CA GLN A 53 -20.61 8.93 -2.69
C GLN A 53 -20.86 7.42 -2.59
N VAL A 54 -19.87 6.70 -2.04
CA VAL A 54 -20.05 5.30 -1.66
C VAL A 54 -20.40 5.24 -0.18
N VAL A 55 -21.53 4.58 0.14
CA VAL A 55 -22.02 4.39 1.49
C VAL A 55 -21.93 2.91 1.84
N CYS A 56 -21.25 2.62 2.94
CA CYS A 56 -21.20 1.28 3.52
C CYS A 56 -22.20 1.20 4.66
N SER A 57 -22.98 0.13 4.75
CA SER A 57 -23.93 -0.10 5.81
C SER A 57 -23.91 -1.54 6.30
N ILE A 58 -24.32 -1.74 7.54
CA ILE A 58 -24.58 -3.04 8.13
C ILE A 58 -25.98 -3.01 8.77
N PRO A 59 -26.68 -4.16 8.90
CA PRO A 59 -27.93 -4.26 9.59
C PRO A 59 -27.87 -3.69 11.03
N GLU A 60 -28.94 -3.06 11.49
CA GLU A 60 -28.95 -2.39 12.81
C GLU A 60 -28.65 -3.33 13.96
N ASP A 61 -29.19 -4.53 13.89
CA ASP A 61 -29.03 -5.59 14.90
C ASP A 61 -27.54 -6.01 15.09
N ARG A 62 -26.70 -5.76 14.10
CA ARG A 62 -25.29 -6.16 14.10
C ARG A 62 -24.32 -5.01 14.35
N ARG A 63 -24.80 -3.78 14.45
CA ARG A 63 -23.95 -2.56 14.61
C ARG A 63 -23.07 -2.58 15.86
N ASP A 64 -23.45 -3.31 16.87
CA ASP A 64 -22.70 -3.40 18.14
C ASP A 64 -21.86 -4.68 18.27
N GLN A 65 -22.01 -5.63 17.35
CA GLN A 65 -21.15 -6.80 17.30
C GLN A 65 -19.72 -6.39 16.88
N GLY A 66 -18.74 -6.79 17.66
CA GLY A 66 -17.34 -6.34 17.47
C GLY A 66 -16.77 -6.68 16.10
N ARG A 67 -17.08 -7.88 15.58
CA ARG A 67 -16.63 -8.37 14.28
C ARG A 67 -17.23 -7.54 13.13
N ASP A 68 -18.55 -7.37 13.12
CA ASP A 68 -19.25 -6.70 12.03
C ASP A 68 -18.89 -5.21 11.98
N LYS A 69 -18.73 -4.61 13.17
CA LYS A 69 -18.23 -3.25 13.32
C LYS A 69 -16.82 -3.06 12.76
N ALA A 70 -15.94 -4.05 12.96
CA ALA A 70 -14.59 -4.03 12.41
C ALA A 70 -14.62 -4.19 10.89
N LEU A 71 -15.39 -5.15 10.34
CA LEU A 71 -15.55 -5.36 8.91
C LEU A 71 -16.10 -4.12 8.20
N TRP A 72 -17.11 -3.48 8.79
CA TRP A 72 -17.68 -2.24 8.27
C TRP A 72 -16.63 -1.13 8.13
N GLY A 73 -15.87 -0.88 9.21
CA GLY A 73 -14.81 0.13 9.20
C GLY A 73 -13.69 -0.19 8.20
N THR A 74 -13.28 -1.46 8.12
CA THR A 74 -12.23 -1.92 7.20
C THR A 74 -12.65 -1.80 5.75
N THR A 75 -13.88 -2.25 5.41
CA THR A 75 -14.42 -2.15 4.04
C THR A 75 -14.46 -0.69 3.58
N ARG A 76 -15.01 0.20 4.41
CA ARG A 76 -15.07 1.64 4.10
C ARG A 76 -13.66 2.23 3.91
N ALA A 77 -12.72 1.92 4.79
CA ALA A 77 -11.36 2.42 4.71
C ALA A 77 -10.64 1.92 3.46
N ARG A 78 -10.86 0.65 3.08
CA ARG A 78 -10.27 0.06 1.88
C ARG A 78 -10.81 0.72 0.61
N ILE A 79 -12.12 0.95 0.52
CA ILE A 79 -12.74 1.68 -0.60
C ILE A 79 -12.15 3.10 -0.70
N ALA A 80 -12.01 3.81 0.41
CA ALA A 80 -11.41 5.15 0.41
C ALA A 80 -9.96 5.13 -0.08
N CYS A 81 -9.16 4.11 0.33
CA CYS A 81 -7.81 3.93 -0.19
C CYS A 81 -7.80 3.62 -1.71
N MET A 82 -8.75 2.82 -2.20
CA MET A 82 -8.85 2.52 -3.64
C MET A 82 -9.17 3.79 -4.44
N VAL A 83 -10.15 4.58 -4.01
CA VAL A 83 -10.53 5.84 -4.68
C VAL A 83 -9.34 6.80 -4.71
N GLN A 84 -8.66 6.99 -3.58
CA GLN A 84 -7.45 7.82 -3.53
C GLN A 84 -6.32 7.27 -4.41
N GLY A 85 -6.12 5.95 -4.40
CA GLY A 85 -5.05 5.30 -5.14
C GLY A 85 -5.19 5.41 -6.65
N VAL A 86 -6.41 5.34 -7.19
CA VAL A 86 -6.64 5.49 -8.63
C VAL A 86 -6.57 6.95 -9.09
N VAL A 87 -6.70 7.93 -8.17
CA VAL A 87 -6.55 9.37 -8.47
C VAL A 87 -5.11 9.82 -8.33
N ASP A 88 -4.57 9.73 -7.11
CA ASP A 88 -3.27 10.27 -6.73
C ASP A 88 -2.14 9.24 -6.88
N GLY A 89 -2.46 7.96 -6.70
CA GLY A 89 -1.51 6.87 -6.54
C GLY A 89 -0.84 6.89 -5.18
N TYR A 90 -0.11 5.83 -4.90
CA TYR A 90 0.72 5.72 -3.70
C TYR A 90 2.19 5.62 -4.09
N GLU A 91 3.04 6.22 -3.30
CA GLU A 91 4.49 6.16 -3.45
C GLU A 91 5.15 5.81 -2.11
N LYS A 92 6.16 4.92 -2.16
CA LYS A 92 7.06 4.62 -1.06
C LYS A 92 8.50 4.76 -1.54
N LYS A 93 9.30 5.52 -0.80
CA LYS A 93 10.72 5.75 -1.10
C LYS A 93 11.59 4.99 -0.12
N LEU A 94 12.50 4.19 -0.67
CA LEU A 94 13.52 3.46 0.05
C LEU A 94 14.90 4.04 -0.27
N GLN A 95 15.81 3.96 0.69
CA GLN A 95 17.21 4.35 0.53
C GLN A 95 18.10 3.13 0.79
N VAL A 96 19.01 2.87 -0.15
CA VAL A 96 20.02 1.81 -0.05
C VAL A 96 21.32 2.45 0.46
N ILE A 97 21.74 2.10 1.67
CA ILE A 97 22.93 2.67 2.31
C ILE A 97 23.99 1.58 2.45
N GLY A 98 25.13 1.78 1.79
CA GLY A 98 26.25 0.85 1.89
C GLY A 98 27.34 1.17 0.87
N VAL A 99 28.61 0.94 1.22
CA VAL A 99 29.73 1.15 0.29
C VAL A 99 29.69 0.08 -0.80
N GLY A 100 29.59 0.50 -2.06
CA GLY A 100 29.50 -0.39 -3.22
C GLY A 100 28.14 -1.06 -3.40
N TRP A 101 27.13 -0.70 -2.58
CA TRP A 101 25.77 -1.21 -2.77
C TRP A 101 25.04 -0.37 -3.79
N ASN A 102 24.25 -1.05 -4.62
CA ASN A 102 23.42 -0.39 -5.62
C ASN A 102 22.12 -1.14 -5.89
N ALA A 103 21.18 -0.41 -6.45
CA ALA A 103 19.97 -0.96 -7.01
C ALA A 103 19.93 -0.67 -8.52
N GLN A 104 19.35 -1.55 -9.30
CA GLN A 104 19.19 -1.41 -10.75
C GLN A 104 17.80 -1.86 -11.17
N ALA A 105 17.18 -1.06 -12.02
CA ALA A 105 15.91 -1.40 -12.64
C ALA A 105 16.16 -2.14 -13.96
N GLN A 106 15.64 -3.37 -14.08
CA GLN A 106 15.70 -4.18 -15.30
C GLN A 106 14.26 -4.56 -15.72
N GLY A 107 13.58 -3.64 -16.39
CA GLY A 107 12.16 -3.82 -16.73
C GLY A 107 11.29 -3.99 -15.49
N LYS A 108 10.61 -5.13 -15.33
CA LYS A 108 9.81 -5.46 -14.14
C LYS A 108 10.62 -6.05 -12.98
N THR A 109 11.92 -6.23 -13.13
CA THR A 109 12.79 -6.82 -12.11
C THR A 109 13.68 -5.76 -11.47
N LEU A 110 13.62 -5.66 -10.15
CA LEU A 110 14.52 -4.84 -9.34
C LEU A 110 15.69 -5.71 -8.89
N ARG A 111 16.89 -5.40 -9.38
CA ARG A 111 18.14 -6.06 -8.98
C ARG A 111 18.83 -5.27 -7.89
N LEU A 112 19.15 -5.94 -6.79
CA LEU A 112 19.76 -5.36 -5.60
C LEU A 112 21.12 -6.01 -5.34
N ASN A 113 22.18 -5.20 -5.34
CA ASN A 113 23.51 -5.59 -4.90
C ASN A 113 23.75 -5.02 -3.50
N VAL A 114 23.50 -5.79 -2.48
CA VAL A 114 23.47 -5.33 -1.07
C VAL A 114 24.40 -6.13 -0.16
N GLY A 115 25.58 -6.45 -0.69
CA GLY A 115 26.66 -7.10 0.05
C GLY A 115 26.47 -8.60 0.25
N TYR A 116 25.70 -9.24 -0.62
CA TYR A 116 25.68 -10.69 -0.79
C TYR A 116 26.60 -11.12 -1.92
N CYS A 117 27.03 -12.38 -1.97
CA CYS A 117 27.86 -12.92 -3.04
C CYS A 117 27.15 -12.96 -4.40
N HIS A 118 25.81 -12.90 -4.41
CA HIS A 118 24.98 -12.86 -5.60
C HIS A 118 23.97 -11.69 -5.52
N PRO A 119 23.57 -11.12 -6.65
CA PRO A 119 22.53 -10.11 -6.68
C PRO A 119 21.17 -10.72 -6.25
N VAL A 120 20.35 -9.92 -5.65
CA VAL A 120 18.97 -10.30 -5.27
C VAL A 120 18.03 -9.69 -6.29
N ASP A 121 17.37 -10.54 -7.09
CA ASP A 121 16.41 -10.12 -8.09
C ASP A 121 14.98 -10.22 -7.53
N LEU A 122 14.21 -9.15 -7.62
CA LEU A 122 12.84 -9.05 -7.14
C LEU A 122 11.93 -8.62 -8.29
N GLN A 123 10.92 -9.43 -8.58
CA GLN A 123 9.89 -9.08 -9.56
C GLN A 123 8.81 -8.23 -8.91
N ALA A 124 8.49 -7.09 -9.54
CA ALA A 124 7.37 -6.27 -9.11
C ALA A 124 6.04 -6.94 -9.47
N PRO A 125 5.05 -6.92 -8.58
CA PRO A 125 3.71 -7.38 -8.90
C PRO A 125 3.05 -6.47 -9.95
N ASP A 126 2.00 -6.96 -10.60
CA ASP A 126 1.29 -6.18 -11.61
C ASP A 126 0.66 -4.93 -10.97
N GLY A 127 0.78 -3.79 -11.68
CA GLY A 127 0.31 -2.50 -11.19
C GLY A 127 1.30 -1.76 -10.27
N VAL A 128 2.45 -2.35 -9.94
CA VAL A 128 3.51 -1.66 -9.19
C VAL A 128 4.65 -1.31 -10.13
N GLU A 129 5.00 -0.05 -10.15
CA GLU A 129 6.15 0.49 -10.87
C GLU A 129 7.23 0.91 -9.87
N PHE A 130 8.48 0.84 -10.28
CA PHE A 130 9.58 1.35 -9.49
C PHE A 130 10.58 2.12 -10.35
N LYS A 131 11.20 3.11 -9.75
CA LYS A 131 12.27 3.92 -10.34
C LYS A 131 13.46 3.91 -9.40
N VAL A 132 14.65 3.80 -9.97
CA VAL A 132 15.90 3.84 -9.22
C VAL A 132 16.62 5.12 -9.59
N ASP A 133 16.95 5.91 -8.58
CA ASP A 133 17.70 7.16 -8.71
C ASP A 133 18.85 7.14 -7.70
N GLY A 134 20.02 6.72 -8.17
CA GLY A 134 21.20 6.55 -7.33
C GLY A 134 20.98 5.58 -6.18
N GLU A 135 20.94 6.12 -4.96
CA GLU A 135 20.70 5.35 -3.73
C GLU A 135 19.21 5.18 -3.41
N PHE A 136 18.32 5.88 -4.12
CA PHE A 136 16.89 5.88 -3.84
C PHE A 136 16.15 4.95 -4.78
N VAL A 137 15.19 4.23 -4.20
CA VAL A 137 14.24 3.37 -4.93
C VAL A 137 12.85 3.89 -4.61
N SER A 138 12.20 4.51 -5.59
CA SER A 138 10.82 4.97 -5.50
C SER A 138 9.90 3.89 -6.06
N ILE A 139 8.95 3.43 -5.26
CA ILE A 139 7.96 2.40 -5.61
C ILE A 139 6.61 3.07 -5.65
N SER A 140 5.91 2.99 -6.78
CA SER A 140 4.63 3.64 -7.01
C SER A 140 3.58 2.68 -7.60
N GLY A 141 2.30 2.99 -7.34
CA GLY A 141 1.19 2.21 -7.87
C GLY A 141 -0.16 2.69 -7.35
N PRO A 142 -1.26 2.22 -7.94
CA PRO A 142 -2.60 2.56 -7.49
C PRO A 142 -3.01 1.82 -6.21
N ASP A 143 -2.48 0.63 -5.97
CA ASP A 143 -2.83 -0.18 -4.80
C ASP A 143 -1.87 0.04 -3.64
N LYS A 144 -2.40 0.61 -2.55
CA LYS A 144 -1.65 0.86 -1.32
C LYS A 144 -1.04 -0.41 -0.71
N GLU A 145 -1.78 -1.53 -0.77
CA GLU A 145 -1.33 -2.80 -0.20
C GLU A 145 -0.14 -3.35 -0.99
N GLN A 146 -0.26 -3.42 -2.31
CA GLN A 146 0.79 -3.96 -3.17
C GLN A 146 2.06 -3.11 -3.12
N VAL A 147 1.93 -1.77 -3.17
CA VAL A 147 3.06 -0.84 -3.02
C VAL A 147 3.74 -1.02 -1.67
N GLY A 148 2.94 -1.09 -0.59
CA GLY A 148 3.46 -1.28 0.77
C GLY A 148 4.14 -2.63 0.96
N GLN A 149 3.54 -3.70 0.46
CA GLN A 149 4.07 -5.06 0.55
C GLN A 149 5.36 -5.20 -0.25
N PHE A 150 5.40 -4.69 -1.47
CA PHE A 150 6.62 -4.77 -2.28
C PHE A 150 7.76 -3.97 -1.64
N ALA A 151 7.49 -2.76 -1.13
CA ALA A 151 8.47 -1.97 -0.39
C ALA A 151 9.00 -2.70 0.86
N ALA A 152 8.12 -3.37 1.61
CA ALA A 152 8.50 -4.17 2.77
C ALA A 152 9.38 -5.38 2.38
N VAL A 153 9.05 -6.06 1.28
CA VAL A 153 9.85 -7.18 0.74
C VAL A 153 11.24 -6.69 0.34
N VAL A 154 11.34 -5.56 -0.37
CA VAL A 154 12.64 -4.96 -0.74
C VAL A 154 13.47 -4.64 0.52
N ARG A 155 12.86 -3.97 1.51
CA ARG A 155 13.53 -3.65 2.77
C ARG A 155 13.98 -4.89 3.54
N SER A 156 13.18 -5.95 3.57
CA SER A 156 13.48 -7.20 4.29
C SER A 156 14.72 -7.93 3.75
N LYS A 157 15.12 -7.69 2.49
CA LYS A 157 16.30 -8.33 1.90
C LYS A 157 17.60 -7.92 2.59
N ARG A 158 17.67 -6.69 3.08
CA ARG A 158 18.80 -6.23 3.89
C ARG A 158 18.35 -5.13 4.84
N PRO A 159 17.81 -5.47 6.03
CA PRO A 159 17.38 -4.48 6.99
C PRO A 159 18.56 -3.66 7.52
N PRO A 160 18.34 -2.40 7.95
CA PRO A 160 19.40 -1.55 8.43
C PRO A 160 20.07 -2.12 9.69
N GLU A 161 21.38 -2.10 9.72
CA GLU A 161 22.16 -2.53 10.87
C GLU A 161 22.21 -1.45 11.97
N PRO A 162 22.36 -1.83 13.26
CA PRO A 162 22.30 -0.87 14.36
C PRO A 162 23.58 -0.07 14.58
N TYR A 163 24.70 -0.36 13.92
CA TYR A 163 25.99 0.32 14.17
C TYR A 163 26.24 1.46 13.18
N LYS A 164 26.49 1.13 11.91
CA LYS A 164 26.73 2.12 10.85
C LYS A 164 25.48 2.50 10.07
N GLY A 165 24.37 1.77 10.29
CA GLY A 165 23.10 2.00 9.61
C GLY A 165 23.08 1.57 8.15
N LYS A 166 24.00 0.67 7.74
CA LYS A 166 24.01 0.09 6.39
C LYS A 166 22.80 -0.83 6.24
N GLY A 167 22.11 -0.73 5.12
CA GLY A 167 20.90 -1.50 4.85
C GLY A 167 19.96 -0.75 3.92
N ILE A 168 18.80 -1.34 3.68
CA ILE A 168 17.69 -0.73 2.97
C ILE A 168 16.69 -0.25 4.03
N ARG A 169 16.38 1.06 4.02
CA ARG A 169 15.43 1.67 4.93
C ARG A 169 14.42 2.53 4.18
N TYR A 170 13.30 2.84 4.80
CA TYR A 170 12.45 3.92 4.32
C TYR A 170 13.15 5.27 4.53
N VAL A 171 12.86 6.23 3.66
CA VAL A 171 13.45 7.59 3.78
C VAL A 171 13.09 8.23 5.12
N ASP A 172 11.86 7.97 5.59
CA ASP A 172 11.33 8.52 6.85
C ASP A 172 11.69 7.65 8.08
N GLU A 173 12.42 6.54 7.90
CA GLU A 173 12.71 5.60 8.99
C GLU A 173 13.87 6.09 9.85
N PHE A 174 13.59 6.28 11.12
CA PHE A 174 14.63 6.52 12.11
C PHE A 174 15.23 5.21 12.59
N VAL A 175 16.52 5.00 12.28
CA VAL A 175 17.27 3.80 12.70
C VAL A 175 18.04 4.10 13.98
N ILE A 176 17.70 3.41 15.07
CA ILE A 176 18.40 3.53 16.36
C ILE A 176 19.82 2.94 16.18
N ARG A 177 20.83 3.76 16.43
CA ARG A 177 22.24 3.35 16.34
C ARG A 177 22.80 3.06 17.72
N LYS A 178 23.53 1.95 17.82
CA LYS A 178 24.30 1.58 19.02
C LYS A 178 25.74 2.08 18.88
N VAL A 179 26.32 2.48 19.99
CA VAL A 179 27.74 2.77 20.07
C VAL A 179 28.52 1.45 20.03
N GLY A 180 29.50 1.34 19.16
CA GLY A 180 30.40 0.19 19.14
C GLY A 180 31.29 0.15 20.38
N LYS A 181 32.01 -0.96 20.61
CA LYS A 181 33.01 -1.02 21.67
C LYS A 181 34.08 0.03 21.38
N SER A 182 34.31 0.94 22.32
CA SER A 182 35.54 1.74 22.35
C SER A 182 36.69 0.80 22.64
N MET A 183 37.71 0.77 21.78
CA MET A 183 38.97 0.14 22.14
C MET A 183 39.59 1.04 23.20
N GLY A 184 39.70 0.53 24.44
CA GLY A 184 40.45 1.12 25.51
C GLY A 184 41.93 1.04 25.23
#